data_cbbf4ac8f1b7b88e0d267ac3da6f90a8
#
_entry.id   cbbf4ac8f1b7b88e0d267ac3da6f90a8
#
_cell.length_a   1.000
_cell.length_b   1.000
_cell.length_c   1.000
_cell.angle_alpha   90.00
_cell.angle_beta   90.00
_cell.angle_gamma   90.00
#
_symmetry.space_group_name_H-M   'P 1'
#
loop_
_entity.id
_entity.type
_entity.pdbx_description
1 polymer ?
#
loop_
_entity_poly.entity_id
_entity_poly.type
_entity_poly.pdbx_seq_one_letter_code
_entity_poly.pdbx_strand_id
1 'polypeptide(L)'
;MTAVRIACVGHAALDHVFEVDAFPSRPTKTPAHRYRPGTGGIAFNAAIAAARLGAVVRMIGRVGCEPGTQMLRERLRAEGVEARGLETVAGATTSVSAIVVDAHGERQIFNHRGDAIARAHPLDTRLLEGADVVLVDPRWVAGAAAALRWARAQGVTAMLDVDVAPSADLQQLVALAPWAVFSEAGLAAYAAGLGARAALRQALASGCEVAMVTRGDRPVWWLRRDGPLRKLAVPRIAAIDTTGAGDVFHAALALAIGEGRDERAAVAFAATAAALKCLAGPGVLGAPARPAVERALPGQTKARAARAARAAEQRRAARSR
;
A
#
# COMPACT_ATOMS: atom_id res chain seq x y z
N MET A 1 14.31 18.64 -8.08
CA MET A 1 13.87 17.36 -8.68
C MET A 1 12.38 17.48 -8.93
N THR A 2 11.90 17.11 -10.10
CA THR A 2 10.45 17.05 -10.40
C THR A 2 9.80 15.99 -9.51
N ALA A 3 8.57 16.24 -9.03
CA ALA A 3 7.86 15.28 -8.20
C ALA A 3 7.54 14.02 -9.03
N VAL A 4 7.75 12.84 -8.44
CA VAL A 4 7.42 11.53 -9.06
C VAL A 4 5.91 11.43 -9.30
N ARG A 5 5.52 10.99 -10.47
CA ARG A 5 4.12 10.76 -10.87
C ARG A 5 3.78 9.29 -10.75
N ILE A 6 2.78 8.97 -9.93
CA ILE A 6 2.36 7.59 -9.68
C ILE A 6 0.92 7.40 -10.16
N ALA A 7 0.69 6.41 -11.01
CA ALA A 7 -0.64 5.93 -11.35
C ALA A 7 -0.96 4.72 -10.46
N CYS A 8 -1.94 4.86 -9.56
CA CYS A 8 -2.46 3.78 -8.73
C CYS A 8 -3.69 3.17 -9.41
N VAL A 9 -3.63 1.89 -9.79
CA VAL A 9 -4.68 1.20 -10.55
C VAL A 9 -5.26 0.06 -9.74
N GLY A 10 -6.55 0.10 -9.46
CA GLY A 10 -7.21 -1.00 -8.76
C GLY A 10 -8.40 -0.60 -7.90
N HIS A 11 -8.42 -1.15 -6.69
CA HIS A 11 -9.57 -1.21 -5.80
C HIS A 11 -9.80 0.07 -5.01
N ALA A 12 -11.04 0.55 -5.07
CA ALA A 12 -11.61 1.55 -4.16
C ALA A 12 -12.86 0.95 -3.50
N ALA A 13 -13.06 1.19 -2.22
CA ALA A 13 -14.15 0.63 -1.42
C ALA A 13 -14.74 1.63 -0.44
N LEU A 14 -15.99 1.39 -0.07
CA LEU A 14 -16.65 2.04 1.05
C LEU A 14 -16.50 1.15 2.28
N ASP A 15 -15.99 1.69 3.36
CA ASP A 15 -15.79 0.99 4.62
C ASP A 15 -16.80 1.49 5.67
N HIS A 16 -17.54 0.58 6.27
CA HIS A 16 -18.45 0.83 7.37
C HIS A 16 -17.87 0.24 8.64
N VAL A 17 -17.27 1.09 9.48
CA VAL A 17 -16.60 0.66 10.71
C VAL A 17 -17.56 0.77 11.88
N PHE A 18 -17.77 -0.36 12.57
CA PHE A 18 -18.57 -0.49 13.78
C PHE A 18 -17.65 -0.83 14.96
N GLU A 19 -17.67 -0.04 16.01
CA GLU A 19 -16.90 -0.30 17.23
C GLU A 19 -17.85 -0.95 18.28
N VAL A 20 -17.45 -2.11 18.79
CA VAL A 20 -18.20 -2.90 19.78
C VAL A 20 -17.33 -3.16 21.02
N ASP A 21 -17.93 -3.51 22.15
CA ASP A 21 -17.15 -3.86 23.34
C ASP A 21 -16.42 -5.20 23.17
N ALA A 22 -17.07 -6.18 22.58
CA ALA A 22 -16.52 -7.50 22.28
C ALA A 22 -17.26 -8.17 21.13
N PHE A 23 -16.61 -9.09 20.43
CA PHE A 23 -17.29 -9.97 19.47
C PHE A 23 -18.24 -10.92 20.21
N PRO A 24 -19.48 -11.09 19.73
CA PRO A 24 -20.40 -12.03 20.35
C PRO A 24 -19.95 -13.48 20.10
N SER A 25 -20.03 -14.32 21.14
CA SER A 25 -19.69 -15.76 21.04
C SER A 25 -20.70 -16.58 20.23
N ARG A 26 -21.87 -16.01 19.92
CA ARG A 26 -22.96 -16.64 19.13
C ARG A 26 -23.69 -15.57 18.31
N PRO A 27 -24.37 -15.94 17.22
CA PRO A 27 -25.17 -15.01 16.45
C PRO A 27 -26.20 -14.29 17.34
N THR A 28 -26.17 -12.96 17.36
CA THR A 28 -27.09 -12.12 18.14
C THR A 28 -27.09 -10.69 17.61
N LYS A 29 -27.99 -9.85 18.14
CA LYS A 29 -27.92 -8.40 17.94
C LYS A 29 -26.87 -7.83 18.88
N THR A 30 -25.77 -7.29 18.33
CA THR A 30 -24.72 -6.64 19.09
C THR A 30 -24.79 -5.14 18.86
N PRO A 31 -25.05 -4.31 19.90
CA PRO A 31 -24.98 -2.86 19.77
C PRO A 31 -23.54 -2.41 19.50
N ALA A 32 -23.37 -1.54 18.51
CA ALA A 32 -22.14 -0.81 18.33
C ALA A 32 -22.24 0.54 19.06
N HIS A 33 -21.23 0.89 19.86
CA HIS A 33 -21.18 2.16 20.55
C HIS A 33 -20.70 3.30 19.65
N ARG A 34 -20.09 2.96 18.50
CA ARG A 34 -19.66 3.93 17.49
C ARG A 34 -19.81 3.36 16.07
N TYR A 35 -20.21 4.22 15.15
CA TYR A 35 -20.23 3.95 13.73
C TYR A 35 -19.50 5.06 12.97
N ARG A 36 -18.66 4.65 12.00
CA ARG A 36 -17.96 5.58 11.11
C ARG A 36 -18.01 5.06 9.67
N PRO A 37 -18.61 5.80 8.74
CA PRO A 37 -18.39 5.55 7.32
C PRO A 37 -16.97 6.01 6.95
N GLY A 38 -16.32 5.28 6.07
CA GLY A 38 -14.97 5.51 5.64
C GLY A 38 -14.73 5.13 4.19
N THR A 39 -13.52 5.34 3.77
CA THR A 39 -13.04 4.99 2.45
C THR A 39 -11.87 4.04 2.57
N GLY A 40 -11.79 3.07 1.68
CA GLY A 40 -10.75 2.05 1.66
C GLY A 40 -10.46 1.53 0.25
N GLY A 41 -9.80 0.40 0.19
CA GLY A 41 -9.33 -0.21 -1.05
C GLY A 41 -7.82 -0.09 -1.20
N ILE A 42 -7.18 -1.12 -1.71
CA ILE A 42 -5.71 -1.24 -1.77
C ILE A 42 -5.10 -0.09 -2.56
N ALA A 43 -5.47 0.05 -3.85
CA ALA A 43 -4.97 1.12 -4.69
C ALA A 43 -5.40 2.52 -4.21
N PHE A 44 -6.61 2.63 -3.64
CA PHE A 44 -7.11 3.89 -3.08
C PHE A 44 -6.28 4.37 -1.89
N ASN A 45 -6.00 3.47 -0.95
CA ASN A 45 -5.16 3.78 0.21
C ASN A 45 -3.71 4.08 -0.21
N ALA A 46 -3.17 3.31 -1.14
CA ALA A 46 -1.83 3.56 -1.67
C ALA A 46 -1.74 4.93 -2.36
N ALA A 47 -2.78 5.34 -3.10
CA ALA A 47 -2.82 6.66 -3.73
C ALA A 47 -2.76 7.81 -2.71
N ILE A 48 -3.54 7.73 -1.63
CA ILE A 48 -3.51 8.71 -0.53
C ILE A 48 -2.13 8.73 0.14
N ALA A 49 -1.58 7.55 0.45
CA ALA A 49 -0.27 7.44 1.08
C ALA A 49 0.83 8.04 0.21
N ALA A 50 0.84 7.75 -1.09
CA ALA A 50 1.81 8.30 -2.03
C ALA A 50 1.72 9.84 -2.13
N ALA A 51 0.51 10.40 -2.18
CA ALA A 51 0.30 11.84 -2.21
C ALA A 51 0.83 12.52 -0.94
N ARG A 52 0.56 11.97 0.25
CA ARG A 52 1.09 12.48 1.54
C ARG A 52 2.61 12.41 1.63
N LEU A 53 3.22 11.46 0.91
CA LEU A 53 4.67 11.33 0.79
C LEU A 53 5.27 12.26 -0.28
N GLY A 54 4.45 13.02 -1.01
CA GLY A 54 4.88 14.05 -1.95
C GLY A 54 4.91 13.62 -3.43
N ALA A 55 4.29 12.51 -3.79
CA ALA A 55 4.06 12.13 -5.18
C ALA A 55 2.92 12.95 -5.81
N VAL A 56 2.95 13.14 -7.12
CA VAL A 56 1.78 13.53 -7.91
C VAL A 56 1.04 12.25 -8.30
N VAL A 57 -0.20 12.10 -7.85
CA VAL A 57 -0.89 10.81 -7.90
C VAL A 57 -2.19 10.89 -8.69
N ARG A 58 -2.41 9.88 -9.53
CA ARG A 58 -3.68 9.60 -10.19
C ARG A 58 -4.23 8.28 -9.69
N MET A 59 -5.48 8.28 -9.20
CA MET A 59 -6.23 7.07 -8.89
C MET A 59 -7.04 6.62 -10.10
N ILE A 60 -6.87 5.36 -10.48
CA ILE A 60 -7.56 4.72 -11.61
C ILE A 60 -8.26 3.48 -11.07
N GLY A 61 -9.57 3.43 -11.19
CA GLY A 61 -10.37 2.34 -10.65
C GLY A 61 -11.82 2.45 -11.06
N ARG A 62 -12.68 1.62 -10.48
CA ARG A 62 -14.09 1.55 -10.80
C ARG A 62 -14.95 1.52 -9.56
N VAL A 63 -16.05 2.26 -9.62
CA VAL A 63 -17.06 2.35 -8.57
C VAL A 63 -18.45 2.29 -9.20
N GLY A 64 -19.44 1.96 -8.42
CA GLY A 64 -20.85 2.10 -8.80
C GLY A 64 -21.34 3.54 -8.71
N CYS A 65 -22.67 3.72 -8.77
CA CYS A 65 -23.30 5.02 -8.71
C CYS A 65 -24.03 5.30 -7.37
N GLU A 66 -23.73 4.52 -6.33
CA GLU A 66 -24.30 4.71 -5.01
C GLU A 66 -23.91 6.07 -4.41
N PRO A 67 -24.77 6.69 -3.58
CA PRO A 67 -24.46 7.99 -2.96
C PRO A 67 -23.14 8.03 -2.21
N GLY A 68 -22.73 6.90 -1.59
CA GLY A 68 -21.45 6.77 -0.88
C GLY A 68 -20.20 6.95 -1.75
N THR A 69 -20.30 6.75 -3.08
CA THR A 69 -19.13 6.89 -3.97
C THR A 69 -18.61 8.32 -4.09
N GLN A 70 -19.46 9.31 -3.83
CA GLN A 70 -19.05 10.70 -3.77
C GLN A 70 -17.99 10.93 -2.67
N MET A 71 -18.13 10.24 -1.53
CA MET A 71 -17.14 10.32 -0.44
C MET A 71 -15.74 9.87 -0.88
N LEU A 72 -15.64 8.86 -1.76
CA LEU A 72 -14.35 8.45 -2.35
C LEU A 72 -13.70 9.59 -3.15
N ARG A 73 -14.48 10.23 -4.01
CA ARG A 73 -13.97 11.35 -4.85
C ARG A 73 -13.57 12.56 -4.00
N GLU A 74 -14.36 12.89 -3.00
CA GLU A 74 -14.09 13.99 -2.06
C GLU A 74 -12.82 13.71 -1.26
N ARG A 75 -12.63 12.48 -0.80
CA ARG A 75 -11.41 12.08 -0.09
C ARG A 75 -10.18 12.21 -0.99
N LEU A 76 -10.21 11.70 -2.21
CA LEU A 76 -9.09 11.83 -3.13
C LEU A 76 -8.74 13.30 -3.40
N ARG A 77 -9.74 14.16 -3.62
CA ARG A 77 -9.52 15.60 -3.83
C ARG A 77 -8.90 16.27 -2.60
N ALA A 78 -9.39 15.94 -1.40
CA ALA A 78 -8.87 16.49 -0.15
C ALA A 78 -7.41 16.10 0.10
N GLU A 79 -6.97 14.95 -0.43
CA GLU A 79 -5.59 14.47 -0.35
C GLU A 79 -4.73 14.87 -1.56
N GLY A 80 -5.27 15.69 -2.47
CA GLY A 80 -4.55 16.13 -3.67
C GLY A 80 -4.35 15.06 -4.73
N VAL A 81 -5.14 13.98 -4.71
CA VAL A 81 -5.08 12.89 -5.69
C VAL A 81 -6.01 13.17 -6.86
N GLU A 82 -5.52 13.01 -8.09
CA GLU A 82 -6.33 13.15 -9.30
C GLU A 82 -7.33 11.96 -9.38
N ALA A 83 -8.65 12.28 -9.36
CA ALA A 83 -9.73 11.31 -9.32
C ALA A 83 -10.43 11.08 -10.67
N ARG A 84 -9.96 11.68 -11.78
CA ARG A 84 -10.57 11.52 -13.12
C ARG A 84 -10.56 10.07 -13.60
N GLY A 85 -9.55 9.29 -13.20
CA GLY A 85 -9.45 7.88 -13.52
C GLY A 85 -10.38 6.96 -12.70
N LEU A 86 -11.10 7.48 -11.70
CA LEU A 86 -12.09 6.70 -10.94
C LEU A 86 -13.42 6.70 -11.72
N GLU A 87 -13.61 5.67 -12.56
CA GLU A 87 -14.78 5.52 -13.43
C GLU A 87 -16.03 5.14 -12.63
N THR A 88 -17.17 5.78 -12.94
CA THR A 88 -18.48 5.35 -12.44
C THR A 88 -19.13 4.41 -13.45
N VAL A 89 -19.38 3.17 -13.04
CA VAL A 89 -20.01 2.15 -13.89
C VAL A 89 -21.53 2.13 -13.61
N ALA A 90 -22.31 2.51 -14.61
CA ALA A 90 -23.77 2.55 -14.47
C ALA A 90 -24.37 1.17 -14.16
N GLY A 91 -25.28 1.11 -13.20
CA GLY A 91 -25.96 -0.10 -12.77
C GLY A 91 -25.03 -1.13 -12.11
N ALA A 92 -23.84 -0.74 -11.72
CA ALA A 92 -22.91 -1.56 -10.95
C ALA A 92 -22.86 -1.11 -9.49
N THR A 93 -22.33 -1.98 -8.63
CA THR A 93 -22.15 -1.74 -7.20
C THR A 93 -20.68 -1.55 -6.85
N THR A 94 -20.40 -0.60 -5.97
CA THR A 94 -19.06 -0.37 -5.38
C THR A 94 -18.74 -1.48 -4.37
N SER A 95 -17.46 -1.78 -4.19
CA SER A 95 -17.01 -2.62 -3.08
C SER A 95 -17.35 -1.98 -1.74
N VAL A 96 -17.88 -2.80 -0.83
CA VAL A 96 -18.25 -2.37 0.53
C VAL A 96 -17.68 -3.34 1.55
N SER A 97 -17.12 -2.81 2.64
CA SER A 97 -16.70 -3.60 3.79
C SER A 97 -17.50 -3.19 5.03
N ALA A 98 -18.08 -4.17 5.73
CA ALA A 98 -18.48 -4.02 7.12
C ALA A 98 -17.31 -4.47 8.00
N ILE A 99 -16.76 -3.53 8.76
CA ILE A 99 -15.59 -3.74 9.63
C ILE A 99 -16.06 -3.60 11.07
N VAL A 100 -16.05 -4.70 11.82
CA VAL A 100 -16.36 -4.69 13.25
C VAL A 100 -15.04 -4.71 14.00
N VAL A 101 -14.87 -3.77 14.94
CA VAL A 101 -13.65 -3.64 15.76
C VAL A 101 -14.07 -3.73 17.23
N ASP A 102 -13.42 -4.61 18.00
CA ASP A 102 -13.67 -4.72 19.44
C ASP A 102 -12.78 -3.79 20.28
N ALA A 103 -12.98 -3.79 21.59
CA ALA A 103 -12.22 -2.97 22.54
C ALA A 103 -10.72 -3.33 22.59
N HIS A 104 -10.32 -4.50 22.10
CA HIS A 104 -8.92 -4.94 22.01
C HIS A 104 -8.27 -4.55 20.66
N GLY A 105 -9.06 -3.97 19.73
CA GLY A 105 -8.60 -3.63 18.38
C GLY A 105 -8.60 -4.83 17.42
N GLU A 106 -9.14 -5.98 17.83
CA GLU A 106 -9.35 -7.12 16.94
C GLU A 106 -10.42 -6.80 15.91
N ARG A 107 -10.35 -7.42 14.74
CA ARG A 107 -11.20 -7.06 13.60
C ARG A 107 -11.84 -8.26 12.97
N GLN A 108 -13.12 -8.09 12.65
CA GLN A 108 -13.86 -8.99 11.76
C GLN A 108 -14.34 -8.17 10.56
N ILE A 109 -14.04 -8.62 9.34
CA ILE A 109 -14.35 -7.90 8.11
C ILE A 109 -15.23 -8.76 7.22
N PHE A 110 -16.37 -8.22 6.84
CA PHE A 110 -17.25 -8.77 5.82
C PHE A 110 -17.15 -7.88 4.59
N ASN A 111 -16.59 -8.40 3.51
CA ASN A 111 -16.40 -7.65 2.28
C ASN A 111 -17.32 -8.16 1.17
N HIS A 112 -18.11 -7.26 0.62
CA HIS A 112 -18.77 -7.42 -0.66
C HIS A 112 -17.98 -6.68 -1.73
N ARG A 113 -17.41 -7.41 -2.67
CA ARG A 113 -16.52 -6.80 -3.68
C ARG A 113 -17.22 -5.87 -4.67
N GLY A 114 -18.56 -5.94 -4.76
CA GLY A 114 -19.30 -5.26 -5.80
C GLY A 114 -19.02 -5.86 -7.18
N ASP A 115 -19.71 -5.39 -8.19
CA ASP A 115 -19.53 -5.83 -9.57
C ASP A 115 -18.95 -4.74 -10.49
N ALA A 116 -18.83 -3.50 -10.03
CA ALA A 116 -18.24 -2.40 -10.81
C ALA A 116 -16.82 -2.74 -11.31
N ILE A 117 -16.01 -3.33 -10.43
CA ILE A 117 -14.61 -3.67 -10.73
C ILE A 117 -14.48 -4.90 -11.64
N ALA A 118 -15.48 -5.80 -11.60
CA ALA A 118 -15.47 -7.05 -12.37
C ALA A 118 -16.04 -6.89 -13.78
N ARG A 119 -16.80 -5.82 -14.06
CA ARG A 119 -17.42 -5.64 -15.39
C ARG A 119 -16.36 -5.51 -16.47
N ALA A 120 -16.57 -6.25 -17.57
CA ALA A 120 -15.67 -6.28 -18.72
C ALA A 120 -15.68 -4.94 -19.46
N HIS A 121 -14.78 -4.06 -19.08
CA HIS A 121 -14.47 -2.84 -19.79
C HIS A 121 -12.95 -2.63 -19.76
N PRO A 122 -12.29 -2.39 -20.88
CA PRO A 122 -10.84 -2.21 -20.90
C PRO A 122 -10.43 -0.96 -20.12
N LEU A 123 -9.24 -1.00 -19.53
CA LEU A 123 -8.60 0.19 -18.98
C LEU A 123 -8.26 1.16 -20.12
N ASP A 124 -8.67 2.40 -20.01
CA ASP A 124 -8.16 3.46 -20.88
C ASP A 124 -6.70 3.77 -20.50
N THR A 125 -5.77 3.24 -21.28
CA THR A 125 -4.33 3.38 -21.03
C THR A 125 -3.82 4.81 -21.16
N ARG A 126 -4.57 5.73 -21.78
CA ARG A 126 -4.23 7.19 -21.79
C ARG A 126 -4.21 7.76 -20.37
N LEU A 127 -4.94 7.16 -19.45
CA LEU A 127 -4.87 7.53 -18.03
C LEU A 127 -3.52 7.23 -17.38
N LEU A 128 -2.68 6.40 -17.97
CA LEU A 128 -1.35 6.06 -17.49
C LEU A 128 -0.25 6.99 -18.04
N GLU A 129 -0.57 7.78 -19.06
CA GLU A 129 0.42 8.65 -19.71
C GLU A 129 1.03 9.64 -18.72
N GLY A 130 2.34 9.78 -18.83
CA GLY A 130 3.15 10.64 -17.97
C GLY A 130 3.41 10.08 -16.57
N ALA A 131 3.01 8.85 -16.25
CA ALA A 131 3.40 8.19 -15.01
C ALA A 131 4.87 7.74 -15.05
N ASP A 132 5.61 8.02 -13.97
CA ASP A 132 6.95 7.52 -13.73
C ASP A 132 6.92 6.12 -13.11
N VAL A 133 5.85 5.83 -12.35
CA VAL A 133 5.59 4.52 -11.72
C VAL A 133 4.11 4.16 -11.83
N VAL A 134 3.84 2.89 -12.13
CA VAL A 134 2.50 2.30 -12.09
C VAL A 134 2.43 1.33 -10.91
N LEU A 135 1.53 1.58 -9.95
CA LEU A 135 1.25 0.70 -8.82
C LEU A 135 -0.12 0.07 -9.00
N VAL A 136 -0.20 -1.26 -9.03
CA VAL A 136 -1.45 -1.97 -9.25
C VAL A 136 -1.76 -2.93 -8.10
N ASP A 137 -3.04 -3.24 -7.89
CA ASP A 137 -3.51 -4.30 -7.00
C ASP A 137 -4.25 -5.43 -7.75
N PRO A 138 -4.44 -6.63 -7.15
CA PRO A 138 -5.02 -7.77 -7.84
C PRO A 138 -6.55 -7.78 -7.89
N ARG A 139 -7.23 -6.74 -7.37
CA ARG A 139 -8.69 -6.73 -7.28
C ARG A 139 -9.36 -6.44 -8.62
N TRP A 140 -8.72 -5.67 -9.48
CA TRP A 140 -9.12 -5.43 -10.86
C TRP A 140 -8.13 -6.10 -11.83
N VAL A 141 -8.24 -7.43 -11.97
CA VAL A 141 -7.28 -8.25 -12.74
C VAL A 141 -7.08 -7.73 -14.17
N ALA A 142 -8.15 -7.44 -14.89
CA ALA A 142 -8.07 -6.94 -16.26
C ALA A 142 -7.38 -5.58 -16.35
N GLY A 143 -7.72 -4.65 -15.46
CA GLY A 143 -7.09 -3.33 -15.39
C GLY A 143 -5.63 -3.40 -14.98
N ALA A 144 -5.30 -4.20 -13.96
CA ALA A 144 -3.93 -4.43 -13.52
C ALA A 144 -3.07 -5.04 -14.63
N ALA A 145 -3.58 -6.06 -15.32
CA ALA A 145 -2.88 -6.70 -16.43
C ALA A 145 -2.64 -5.73 -17.61
N ALA A 146 -3.64 -4.90 -17.95
CA ALA A 146 -3.51 -3.87 -18.98
C ALA A 146 -2.46 -2.82 -18.60
N ALA A 147 -2.50 -2.33 -17.34
CA ALA A 147 -1.56 -1.35 -16.84
C ALA A 147 -0.12 -1.89 -16.79
N LEU A 148 0.08 -3.13 -16.35
CA LEU A 148 1.40 -3.77 -16.34
C LEU A 148 1.97 -3.97 -17.74
N ARG A 149 1.14 -4.40 -18.73
CA ARG A 149 1.57 -4.52 -20.13
C ARG A 149 1.92 -3.16 -20.73
N TRP A 150 1.10 -2.14 -20.47
CA TRP A 150 1.39 -0.78 -20.93
C TRP A 150 2.71 -0.27 -20.36
N ALA A 151 2.91 -0.41 -19.04
CA ALA A 151 4.14 0.03 -18.39
C ALA A 151 5.37 -0.67 -18.97
N ARG A 152 5.31 -1.98 -19.20
CA ARG A 152 6.38 -2.75 -19.88
C ARG A 152 6.67 -2.22 -21.28
N ALA A 153 5.63 -1.92 -22.07
CA ALA A 153 5.79 -1.42 -23.45
C ALA A 153 6.39 -0.01 -23.49
N GLN A 154 6.12 0.81 -22.45
CA GLN A 154 6.64 2.17 -22.35
C GLN A 154 7.95 2.28 -21.56
N GLY A 155 8.50 1.18 -21.01
CA GLY A 155 9.68 1.22 -20.16
C GLY A 155 9.45 1.91 -18.80
N VAL A 156 8.18 2.01 -18.37
CA VAL A 156 7.79 2.60 -17.09
C VAL A 156 7.89 1.58 -15.98
N THR A 157 8.42 1.97 -14.84
CA THR A 157 8.48 1.10 -13.65
C THR A 157 7.07 0.70 -13.20
N ALA A 158 6.84 -0.60 -12.97
CA ALA A 158 5.56 -1.09 -12.50
C ALA A 158 5.71 -2.03 -11.29
N MET A 159 4.78 -1.92 -10.35
CA MET A 159 4.76 -2.68 -9.11
C MET A 159 3.36 -3.26 -8.88
N LEU A 160 3.29 -4.55 -8.53
CA LEU A 160 2.08 -5.21 -8.09
C LEU A 160 2.12 -5.38 -6.56
N ASP A 161 1.11 -4.83 -5.89
CA ASP A 161 0.79 -5.18 -4.49
C ASP A 161 0.08 -6.54 -4.50
N VAL A 162 0.77 -7.59 -4.06
CA VAL A 162 0.23 -8.96 -4.10
C VAL A 162 -0.42 -9.30 -2.77
N ASP A 163 -1.67 -8.90 -2.62
CA ASP A 163 -2.54 -9.32 -1.52
C ASP A 163 -3.36 -10.57 -1.91
N VAL A 164 -4.15 -11.09 -0.97
CA VAL A 164 -4.95 -12.33 -1.15
C VAL A 164 -5.94 -12.18 -2.29
N ALA A 165 -5.80 -13.03 -3.31
CA ALA A 165 -6.70 -13.18 -4.44
C ALA A 165 -6.67 -14.64 -4.95
N PRO A 166 -7.54 -15.06 -5.89
CA PRO A 166 -7.43 -16.37 -6.51
C PRO A 166 -6.03 -16.63 -7.08
N SER A 167 -5.48 -17.81 -6.84
CA SER A 167 -4.11 -18.16 -7.24
C SER A 167 -3.86 -17.96 -8.74
N ALA A 168 -4.83 -18.30 -9.59
CA ALA A 168 -4.72 -18.12 -11.05
C ALA A 168 -4.54 -16.64 -11.43
N ASP A 169 -5.29 -15.74 -10.78
CA ASP A 169 -5.19 -14.29 -11.00
C ASP A 169 -3.81 -13.77 -10.57
N LEU A 170 -3.34 -14.23 -9.39
CA LEU A 170 -2.02 -13.85 -8.88
C LEU A 170 -0.89 -14.35 -9.80
N GLN A 171 -0.97 -15.59 -10.28
CA GLN A 171 0.01 -16.15 -11.22
C GLN A 171 0.07 -15.35 -12.51
N GLN A 172 -1.08 -14.98 -13.06
CA GLN A 172 -1.17 -14.15 -14.28
C GLN A 172 -0.53 -12.77 -14.04
N LEU A 173 -0.84 -12.10 -12.94
CA LEU A 173 -0.37 -10.74 -12.69
C LEU A 173 1.11 -10.69 -12.31
N VAL A 174 1.59 -11.64 -11.50
CA VAL A 174 3.00 -11.74 -11.11
C VAL A 174 3.89 -11.94 -12.32
N ALA A 175 3.47 -12.76 -13.32
CA ALA A 175 4.22 -12.95 -14.55
C ALA A 175 4.37 -11.67 -15.40
N LEU A 176 3.48 -10.69 -15.21
CA LEU A 176 3.51 -9.41 -15.92
C LEU A 176 4.26 -8.32 -15.16
N ALA A 177 4.33 -8.42 -13.83
CA ALA A 177 4.83 -7.36 -12.96
C ALA A 177 6.37 -7.39 -12.85
N PRO A 178 7.10 -6.31 -13.18
CA PRO A 178 8.52 -6.21 -12.88
C PRO A 178 8.82 -6.34 -11.38
N TRP A 179 8.02 -5.70 -10.55
CA TRP A 179 8.09 -5.80 -9.09
C TRP A 179 6.83 -6.48 -8.55
N ALA A 180 6.99 -7.67 -7.95
CA ALA A 180 5.92 -8.37 -7.23
C ALA A 180 6.20 -8.28 -5.73
N VAL A 181 5.38 -7.52 -5.00
CA VAL A 181 5.55 -7.28 -3.57
C VAL A 181 4.38 -7.89 -2.82
N PHE A 182 4.65 -8.97 -2.11
CA PHE A 182 3.68 -9.82 -1.45
C PHE A 182 3.45 -9.42 0.00
N SER A 183 2.20 -9.52 0.47
CA SER A 183 1.93 -9.83 1.86
C SER A 183 2.25 -11.32 2.13
N GLU A 184 2.43 -11.74 3.38
CA GLU A 184 2.61 -13.18 3.68
C GLU A 184 1.41 -14.00 3.25
N ALA A 185 0.20 -13.49 3.46
CA ALA A 185 -1.03 -14.14 3.04
C ALA A 185 -1.14 -14.19 1.50
N GLY A 186 -0.76 -13.11 0.80
CA GLY A 186 -0.69 -13.06 -0.67
C GLY A 186 0.33 -14.06 -1.23
N LEU A 187 1.49 -14.18 -0.58
CA LEU A 187 2.50 -15.15 -0.99
C LEU A 187 2.03 -16.60 -0.81
N ALA A 188 1.33 -16.88 0.30
CA ALA A 188 0.72 -18.18 0.55
C ALA A 188 -0.39 -18.51 -0.46
N ALA A 189 -1.19 -17.53 -0.86
CA ALA A 189 -2.22 -17.69 -1.88
C ALA A 189 -1.62 -17.91 -3.29
N TYR A 190 -0.50 -17.23 -3.59
CA TYR A 190 0.22 -17.35 -4.86
C TYR A 190 0.88 -18.73 -5.01
N ALA A 191 1.55 -19.22 -3.97
CA ALA A 191 2.39 -20.42 -4.01
C ALA A 191 2.14 -21.30 -2.77
N ALA A 192 0.92 -21.84 -2.69
CA ALA A 192 0.50 -22.69 -1.58
C ALA A 192 1.46 -23.87 -1.35
N GLY A 193 1.76 -24.14 -0.08
CA GLY A 193 2.65 -25.24 0.32
C GLY A 193 4.15 -24.94 0.22
N LEU A 194 4.56 -23.80 -0.36
CA LEU A 194 5.97 -23.42 -0.44
C LEU A 194 6.38 -22.51 0.72
N GLY A 195 7.63 -22.71 1.20
CA GLY A 195 8.25 -21.73 2.09
C GLY A 195 8.57 -20.42 1.37
N ALA A 196 8.58 -19.30 2.09
CA ALA A 196 8.68 -17.94 1.53
C ALA A 196 9.83 -17.77 0.51
N ARG A 197 11.02 -18.34 0.78
CA ARG A 197 12.16 -18.25 -0.17
C ARG A 197 11.89 -18.97 -1.48
N ALA A 198 11.25 -20.15 -1.44
CA ALA A 198 10.91 -20.93 -2.64
C ALA A 198 9.81 -20.23 -3.44
N ALA A 199 8.80 -19.69 -2.76
CA ALA A 199 7.72 -18.93 -3.40
C ALA A 199 8.23 -17.65 -4.11
N LEU A 200 9.16 -16.91 -3.49
CA LEU A 200 9.80 -15.76 -4.15
C LEU A 200 10.62 -16.18 -5.38
N ARG A 201 11.32 -17.31 -5.33
CA ARG A 201 12.03 -17.86 -6.51
C ARG A 201 11.05 -18.27 -7.63
N GLN A 202 9.92 -18.85 -7.27
CA GLN A 202 8.86 -19.16 -8.24
C GLN A 202 8.35 -17.89 -8.92
N ALA A 203 8.12 -16.81 -8.18
CA ALA A 203 7.70 -15.53 -8.75
C ALA A 203 8.74 -14.98 -9.75
N LEU A 204 10.03 -15.05 -9.43
CA LEU A 204 11.09 -14.67 -10.37
C LEU A 204 11.13 -15.58 -11.63
N ALA A 205 10.91 -16.88 -11.46
CA ALA A 205 10.83 -17.82 -12.58
C ALA A 205 9.61 -17.56 -13.47
N SER A 206 8.52 -17.03 -12.92
CA SER A 206 7.30 -16.65 -13.67
C SER A 206 7.46 -15.38 -14.50
N GLY A 207 8.51 -14.57 -14.28
CA GLY A 207 8.77 -13.40 -15.13
C GLY A 207 9.01 -12.09 -14.41
N CYS A 208 8.77 -11.97 -13.10
CA CYS A 208 9.09 -10.75 -12.38
C CYS A 208 10.62 -10.58 -12.22
N GLU A 209 11.08 -9.34 -12.03
CA GLU A 209 12.49 -9.00 -11.85
C GLU A 209 12.87 -8.96 -10.37
N VAL A 210 11.95 -8.47 -9.55
CA VAL A 210 12.09 -8.37 -8.10
C VAL A 210 10.87 -8.99 -7.44
N ALA A 211 11.09 -10.00 -6.60
CA ALA A 211 10.08 -10.59 -5.74
C ALA A 211 10.37 -10.25 -4.28
N MET A 212 9.42 -9.66 -3.60
CA MET A 212 9.53 -9.14 -2.22
C MET A 212 8.39 -9.65 -1.36
N VAL A 213 8.62 -9.89 -0.07
CA VAL A 213 7.57 -10.18 0.90
C VAL A 213 7.71 -9.32 2.15
N THR A 214 6.61 -8.64 2.51
CA THR A 214 6.44 -7.98 3.81
C THR A 214 5.93 -8.99 4.82
N ARG A 215 6.40 -8.87 6.09
CA ARG A 215 6.20 -9.92 7.10
C ARG A 215 5.83 -9.34 8.47
N GLY A 216 5.01 -8.29 8.48
CA GLY A 216 4.60 -7.58 9.69
C GLY A 216 5.81 -6.97 10.42
N ASP A 217 6.05 -7.37 11.65
CA ASP A 217 7.17 -6.94 12.50
C ASP A 217 8.49 -7.68 12.22
N ARG A 218 8.45 -8.67 11.32
CA ARG A 218 9.62 -9.44 10.89
C ARG A 218 10.31 -8.79 9.70
N PRO A 219 11.60 -9.11 9.42
CA PRO A 219 12.35 -8.54 8.31
C PRO A 219 11.63 -8.69 6.97
N VAL A 220 11.61 -7.63 6.17
CA VAL A 220 11.25 -7.69 4.75
C VAL A 220 12.30 -8.51 4.01
N TRP A 221 11.87 -9.42 3.16
CA TRP A 221 12.73 -10.23 2.31
C TRP A 221 12.51 -9.90 0.84
N TRP A 222 13.58 -9.86 0.05
CA TRP A 222 13.46 -9.74 -1.39
C TRP A 222 14.59 -10.44 -2.13
N LEU A 223 14.28 -10.79 -3.36
CA LEU A 223 15.16 -11.44 -4.31
C LEU A 223 15.09 -10.69 -5.64
N ARG A 224 16.22 -10.58 -6.30
CA ARG A 224 16.33 -10.36 -7.75
C ARG A 224 16.66 -11.66 -8.45
N ARG A 225 16.41 -11.72 -9.78
CA ARG A 225 16.91 -12.81 -10.61
C ARG A 225 18.40 -12.91 -10.42
N ASP A 226 18.92 -14.12 -10.22
CA ASP A 226 20.34 -14.43 -10.01
C ASP A 226 21.02 -13.73 -8.81
N GLY A 227 20.23 -13.10 -7.93
CA GLY A 227 20.73 -12.43 -6.74
C GLY A 227 20.55 -13.23 -5.44
N PRO A 228 21.31 -12.86 -4.39
CA PRO A 228 21.12 -13.45 -3.07
C PRO A 228 19.84 -12.95 -2.40
N LEU A 229 19.28 -13.74 -1.47
CA LEU A 229 18.21 -13.30 -0.60
C LEU A 229 18.66 -12.13 0.27
N ARG A 230 18.06 -10.98 0.07
CA ARG A 230 18.29 -9.78 0.88
C ARG A 230 17.23 -9.67 1.96
N LYS A 231 17.61 -9.09 3.08
CA LYS A 231 16.75 -8.91 4.26
C LYS A 231 16.98 -7.53 4.86
N LEU A 232 15.90 -6.89 5.29
CA LEU A 232 15.95 -5.64 6.05
C LEU A 232 15.04 -5.76 7.28
N ALA A 233 15.60 -5.49 8.47
CA ALA A 233 14.80 -5.40 9.68
C ALA A 233 13.89 -4.17 9.63
N VAL A 234 12.65 -4.33 10.06
CA VAL A 234 11.68 -3.24 10.18
C VAL A 234 11.82 -2.53 11.53
N PRO A 235 11.40 -1.26 11.65
CA PRO A 235 11.37 -0.58 12.95
C PRO A 235 10.49 -1.33 13.96
N ARG A 236 11.00 -1.51 15.19
CA ARG A 236 10.21 -2.07 16.29
C ARG A 236 9.34 -0.99 16.89
N ILE A 237 8.04 -1.22 16.95
CA ILE A 237 7.03 -0.28 17.44
C ILE A 237 5.98 -1.01 18.27
N ALA A 238 5.28 -0.29 19.15
CA ALA A 238 4.01 -0.74 19.72
C ALA A 238 2.90 -0.23 18.80
N ALA A 239 2.39 -1.10 17.93
CA ALA A 239 1.40 -0.73 16.94
C ALA A 239 0.05 -0.40 17.59
N ILE A 240 -0.57 0.70 17.19
CA ILE A 240 -1.92 1.11 17.58
C ILE A 240 -2.94 0.59 16.56
N ASP A 241 -2.63 0.74 15.26
CA ASP A 241 -3.47 0.27 14.17
C ASP A 241 -2.65 -0.12 12.94
N THR A 242 -2.73 -1.38 12.53
CA THR A 242 -1.99 -1.91 11.38
C THR A 242 -2.75 -1.83 10.05
N THR A 243 -4.01 -1.34 10.05
CA THR A 243 -4.84 -1.27 8.84
C THR A 243 -4.23 -0.31 7.82
N GLY A 244 -4.03 -0.76 6.59
CA GLY A 244 -3.43 0.04 5.52
C GLY A 244 -1.91 0.20 5.62
N ALA A 245 -1.23 -0.47 6.55
CA ALA A 245 0.24 -0.42 6.64
C ALA A 245 0.92 -1.02 5.39
N GLY A 246 0.33 -2.07 4.81
CA GLY A 246 0.74 -2.64 3.52
C GLY A 246 0.62 -1.63 2.40
N ASP A 247 -0.53 -0.97 2.27
CA ASP A 247 -0.79 0.03 1.24
C ASP A 247 0.22 1.19 1.33
N VAL A 248 0.51 1.64 2.57
CA VAL A 248 1.53 2.68 2.82
C VAL A 248 2.93 2.19 2.47
N PHE A 249 3.27 0.92 2.76
CA PHE A 249 4.54 0.33 2.35
C PHE A 249 4.71 0.34 0.84
N HIS A 250 3.70 -0.14 0.09
CA HIS A 250 3.74 -0.21 -1.37
C HIS A 250 3.84 1.18 -2.00
N ALA A 251 3.05 2.14 -1.50
CA ALA A 251 3.11 3.53 -1.95
C ALA A 251 4.48 4.17 -1.73
N ALA A 252 5.05 3.99 -0.54
CA ALA A 252 6.36 4.52 -0.19
C ALA A 252 7.49 3.85 -0.99
N LEU A 253 7.39 2.53 -1.23
CA LEU A 253 8.34 1.80 -2.05
C LEU A 253 8.29 2.28 -3.51
N ALA A 254 7.09 2.40 -4.08
CA ALA A 254 6.88 2.91 -5.44
C ALA A 254 7.47 4.32 -5.61
N LEU A 255 7.20 5.23 -4.67
CA LEU A 255 7.77 6.56 -4.67
C LEU A 255 9.30 6.53 -4.60
N ALA A 256 9.86 5.76 -3.69
CA ALA A 256 11.31 5.70 -3.48
C ALA A 256 12.05 5.12 -4.70
N ILE A 257 11.47 4.12 -5.36
CA ILE A 257 12.01 3.57 -6.62
C ILE A 257 11.88 4.59 -7.74
N GLY A 258 10.75 5.29 -7.86
CA GLY A 258 10.55 6.37 -8.83
C GLY A 258 11.53 7.54 -8.63
N GLU A 259 11.99 7.78 -7.40
CA GLU A 259 13.05 8.75 -7.08
C GLU A 259 14.47 8.24 -7.42
N GLY A 260 14.62 7.01 -7.89
CA GLY A 260 15.92 6.40 -8.20
C GLY A 260 16.71 5.96 -6.99
N ARG A 261 16.08 5.76 -5.82
CA ARG A 261 16.78 5.20 -4.65
C ARG A 261 17.17 3.76 -4.92
N ASP A 262 18.30 3.33 -4.39
CA ASP A 262 18.64 1.91 -4.39
C ASP A 262 17.62 1.09 -3.58
N GLU A 263 17.52 -0.21 -3.86
CA GLU A 263 16.51 -1.08 -3.27
C GLU A 263 16.53 -1.08 -1.74
N ARG A 264 17.72 -1.07 -1.14
CA ARG A 264 17.86 -1.11 0.31
C ARG A 264 17.34 0.19 0.94
N ALA A 265 17.66 1.34 0.34
CA ALA A 265 17.16 2.63 0.77
C ALA A 265 15.65 2.76 0.55
N ALA A 266 15.14 2.26 -0.58
CA ALA A 266 13.71 2.24 -0.88
C ALA A 266 12.92 1.37 0.12
N VAL A 267 13.40 0.16 0.41
CA VAL A 267 12.77 -0.73 1.41
C VAL A 267 12.85 -0.12 2.81
N ALA A 268 13.96 0.55 3.19
CA ALA A 268 14.08 1.23 4.48
C ALA A 268 13.07 2.38 4.60
N PHE A 269 12.90 3.18 3.56
CA PHE A 269 11.92 4.26 3.50
C PHE A 269 10.50 3.72 3.63
N ALA A 270 10.16 2.68 2.86
CA ALA A 270 8.85 2.03 2.89
C ALA A 270 8.51 1.41 4.25
N ALA A 271 9.45 0.67 4.85
CA ALA A 271 9.28 0.07 6.17
C ALA A 271 9.11 1.13 7.27
N THR A 272 9.83 2.26 7.17
CA THR A 272 9.70 3.38 8.10
C THR A 272 8.34 4.06 7.96
N ALA A 273 7.87 4.30 6.73
CA ALA A 273 6.55 4.88 6.48
C ALA A 273 5.42 3.98 7.02
N ALA A 274 5.48 2.68 6.76
CA ALA A 274 4.52 1.70 7.28
C ALA A 274 4.53 1.63 8.82
N ALA A 275 5.71 1.66 9.44
CA ALA A 275 5.84 1.67 10.90
C ALA A 275 5.23 2.94 11.52
N LEU A 276 5.48 4.13 10.94
CA LEU A 276 4.87 5.39 11.40
C LEU A 276 3.36 5.38 11.24
N LYS A 277 2.83 4.79 10.16
CA LYS A 277 1.39 4.59 10.00
C LYS A 277 0.82 3.75 11.16
N CYS A 278 1.48 2.68 11.55
CA CYS A 278 1.01 1.82 12.64
C CYS A 278 0.97 2.51 14.02
N LEU A 279 1.70 3.61 14.19
CA LEU A 279 1.69 4.44 15.40
C LEU A 279 0.61 5.54 15.37
N ALA A 280 -0.09 5.72 14.26
CA ALA A 280 -1.05 6.79 14.05
C ALA A 280 -2.49 6.26 13.98
N GLY A 281 -3.45 7.16 13.77
CA GLY A 281 -4.89 6.89 13.78
C GLY A 281 -5.38 5.93 12.68
N PRO A 282 -6.71 5.74 12.58
CA PRO A 282 -7.31 4.62 11.88
C PRO A 282 -7.06 4.64 10.36
N GLY A 283 -6.78 3.45 9.81
CA GLY A 283 -6.66 3.19 8.39
C GLY A 283 -5.59 4.07 7.73
N VAL A 284 -5.75 4.34 6.44
CA VAL A 284 -4.83 5.17 5.66
C VAL A 284 -4.74 6.63 6.14
N LEU A 285 -5.70 7.09 6.93
CA LEU A 285 -5.65 8.43 7.51
C LEU A 285 -4.46 8.62 8.46
N GLY A 286 -3.91 7.53 9.00
CA GLY A 286 -2.66 7.51 9.75
C GLY A 286 -1.39 7.53 8.87
N ALA A 287 -1.49 7.53 7.54
CA ALA A 287 -0.31 7.59 6.67
C ALA A 287 0.52 8.85 6.94
N PRO A 288 1.84 8.71 7.12
CA PRO A 288 2.71 9.82 7.49
C PRO A 288 2.96 10.76 6.31
N ALA A 289 3.24 12.03 6.63
CA ALA A 289 3.83 12.95 5.67
C ALA A 289 5.34 12.66 5.51
N ARG A 290 5.88 12.93 4.33
CA ARG A 290 7.29 12.71 3.96
C ARG A 290 8.32 13.17 5.00
N PRO A 291 8.23 14.42 5.55
CA PRO A 291 9.23 14.87 6.52
C PRO A 291 9.28 14.01 7.81
N ALA A 292 8.17 13.38 8.20
CA ALA A 292 8.15 12.47 9.34
C ALA A 292 8.93 11.19 9.04
N VAL A 293 8.75 10.62 7.84
CA VAL A 293 9.46 9.41 7.42
C VAL A 293 10.97 9.69 7.32
N GLU A 294 11.37 10.79 6.69
CA GLU A 294 12.78 11.14 6.54
C GLU A 294 13.47 11.38 7.89
N ARG A 295 12.78 11.99 8.85
CA ARG A 295 13.30 12.14 10.22
C ARG A 295 13.50 10.83 10.96
N ALA A 296 12.66 9.84 10.70
CA ALA A 296 12.67 8.55 11.38
C ALA A 296 13.63 7.52 10.75
N LEU A 297 14.19 7.80 9.57
CA LEU A 297 15.13 6.89 8.92
C LEU A 297 16.36 6.63 9.82
N PRO A 298 16.81 5.35 9.95
CA PRO A 298 17.85 4.95 10.90
C PRO A 298 19.20 5.69 10.78
N GLY A 299 19.54 6.15 9.58
CA GLY A 299 20.78 6.91 9.32
C GLY A 299 20.72 8.36 9.83
N GLN A 300 19.56 9.00 9.75
CA GLN A 300 19.38 10.40 10.16
C GLN A 300 19.27 10.55 11.69
N THR A 301 18.70 9.58 12.37
CA THR A 301 18.62 9.57 13.85
C THR A 301 20.02 9.53 14.47
N LYS A 302 20.92 8.70 13.94
CA LYS A 302 22.33 8.64 14.39
C LYS A 302 23.09 9.93 14.07
N ALA A 303 22.92 10.49 12.88
CA ALA A 303 23.58 11.74 12.48
C ALA A 303 23.10 12.95 13.32
N ARG A 304 21.82 13.02 13.67
CA ARG A 304 21.29 14.04 14.58
C ARG A 304 21.80 13.89 16.01
N ALA A 305 21.84 12.66 16.53
CA ALA A 305 22.41 12.39 17.85
C ALA A 305 23.89 12.80 17.91
N ALA A 306 24.68 12.46 16.88
CA ALA A 306 26.07 12.85 16.78
C ALA A 306 26.25 14.38 16.64
N ARG A 307 25.42 15.07 15.86
CA ARG A 307 25.42 16.54 15.75
C ARG A 307 25.01 17.21 17.07
N ALA A 308 23.99 16.69 17.76
CA ALA A 308 23.57 17.19 19.05
C ALA A 308 24.65 17.01 20.13
N ALA A 309 25.32 15.86 20.14
CA ALA A 309 26.46 15.60 21.05
C ALA A 309 27.60 16.57 20.80
N ARG A 310 28.04 16.77 19.53
CA ARG A 310 29.06 17.76 19.17
C ARG A 310 28.68 19.19 19.52
N ALA A 311 27.43 19.58 19.30
CA ALA A 311 26.97 20.92 19.67
C ALA A 311 26.93 21.14 21.20
N ALA A 312 26.57 20.09 21.97
CA ALA A 312 26.64 20.14 23.43
C ALA A 312 28.08 20.25 23.95
N GLU A 313 29.01 19.54 23.34
CA GLU A 313 30.44 19.57 23.67
C GLU A 313 31.04 20.94 23.36
N GLN A 314 30.72 21.55 22.21
CA GLN A 314 31.14 22.90 21.85
C GLN A 314 30.57 23.97 22.81
N ARG A 315 29.31 23.83 23.26
CA ARG A 315 28.70 24.73 24.26
C ARG A 315 29.37 24.58 25.64
N ARG A 316 29.77 23.38 26.04
CA ARG A 316 30.53 23.15 27.28
C ARG A 316 31.93 23.78 27.20
N ALA A 317 32.64 23.58 26.10
CA ALA A 317 33.94 24.19 25.88
C ALA A 317 33.91 25.73 25.83
N ALA A 318 32.86 26.33 25.31
CA ALA A 318 32.67 27.80 25.29
C ALA A 318 32.30 28.39 26.66
N ARG A 319 31.76 27.60 27.59
CA ARG A 319 31.43 28.06 28.98
C ARG A 319 32.59 27.89 29.94
N SER A 320 33.66 27.20 29.55
CA SER A 320 34.86 26.94 30.35
C SER A 320 36.03 27.87 29.99
N ARG A 321 35.79 28.84 29.10
CA ARG A 321 36.66 29.98 28.79
C ARG A 321 36.05 31.29 29.32
#